data_54d4faf46234231e88656ec33f5f6e5a
#
_entry.id   54d4faf46234231e88656ec33f5f6e5a
#
_cell.length_a   1.000
_cell.length_b   1.000
_cell.length_c   1.000
_cell.angle_alpha   90.00
_cell.angle_beta   90.00
_cell.angle_gamma   90.00
#
_symmetry.space_group_name_H-M   'P 1'
#
loop_
_entity.id
_entity.type
_entity.pdbx_description
1 polymer ?
#
loop_
_entity_poly.entity_id
_entity_poly.type
_entity_poly.pdbx_seq_one_letter_code
_entity_poly.pdbx_strand_id
1 'polypeptide(L)'
;MIENFSYHCNLNLMTKAPWVIQGPGENAGVIDIGGGMAAVFKMESHNHPSFIEPFQGAATGVGGILRDIFTMGARVEANMNSLRFGEVRGRSENARKQRYLLKGAVAGIAHYGNCMGIPTIGGETTFDPSFNGNILVNAFALGLCKSDEIFYGRAEGIGNPVIY
;
A
#
# COMPACT_ATOMS: atom_id res chain seq x y z
N MET A 1 -23.94 -12.29 1.65
CA MET A 1 -23.69 -13.68 2.07
C MET A 1 -22.35 -14.14 1.53
N ILE A 2 -21.27 -13.40 1.88
CA ILE A 2 -19.87 -13.75 1.58
C ILE A 2 -19.05 -13.72 2.90
N GLU A 3 -19.76 -13.72 4.02
CA GLU A 3 -19.14 -13.53 5.35
C GLU A 3 -18.50 -14.79 5.93
N ASN A 4 -18.50 -15.91 5.25
CA ASN A 4 -17.95 -17.17 5.76
C ASN A 4 -16.91 -17.83 4.87
N PHE A 5 -16.25 -17.08 4.01
CA PHE A 5 -15.03 -17.60 3.43
C PHE A 5 -13.96 -17.59 4.52
N SER A 6 -13.51 -18.75 4.88
CA SER A 6 -12.33 -19.18 5.66
C SER A 6 -11.13 -18.22 5.74
N TYR A 7 -11.40 -16.93 5.71
CA TYR A 7 -10.45 -15.85 5.82
C TYR A 7 -9.62 -15.97 7.11
N HIS A 8 -10.28 -16.39 8.19
CA HIS A 8 -9.63 -16.57 9.48
C HIS A 8 -8.73 -17.81 9.55
N CYS A 9 -9.02 -18.84 8.79
CA CYS A 9 -8.22 -20.08 8.81
C CYS A 9 -6.90 -19.90 8.07
N ASN A 10 -6.92 -19.23 6.92
CA ASN A 10 -5.71 -18.97 6.14
C ASN A 10 -4.81 -17.90 6.76
N LEU A 11 -5.39 -16.87 7.39
CA LEU A 11 -4.62 -15.83 8.08
C LEU A 11 -3.80 -16.42 9.24
N ASN A 12 -4.40 -17.30 10.05
CA ASN A 12 -3.71 -17.94 11.18
C ASN A 12 -2.62 -18.92 10.74
N LEU A 13 -2.75 -19.57 9.60
CA LEU A 13 -1.74 -20.45 9.05
C LEU A 13 -0.57 -19.67 8.45
N MET A 14 -0.85 -18.61 7.70
CA MET A 14 0.18 -17.80 7.03
C MET A 14 0.97 -16.95 8.00
N THR A 15 0.34 -16.40 9.05
CA THR A 15 1.04 -15.55 10.04
C THR A 15 1.91 -16.33 11.03
N LYS A 16 1.80 -17.66 11.08
CA LYS A 16 2.61 -18.56 11.90
C LYS A 16 3.62 -19.37 11.10
N ALA A 17 3.75 -19.12 9.81
CA ALA A 17 4.72 -19.81 8.97
C ALA A 17 6.15 -19.47 9.43
N PRO A 18 7.11 -20.40 9.35
CA PRO A 18 8.46 -20.21 9.90
C PRO A 18 9.24 -19.06 9.24
N TRP A 19 8.84 -18.63 8.07
CA TRP A 19 9.43 -17.48 7.39
C TRP A 19 8.76 -16.13 7.73
N VAL A 20 7.70 -16.10 8.52
CA VAL A 20 7.06 -14.87 8.97
C VAL A 20 7.77 -14.33 10.20
N ILE A 21 8.46 -13.21 10.05
CA ILE A 21 9.12 -12.52 11.17
C ILE A 21 8.11 -11.66 11.91
N GLN A 22 7.29 -10.90 11.18
CA GLN A 22 6.26 -10.04 11.73
C GLN A 22 4.96 -10.22 10.96
N GLY A 23 3.93 -10.67 11.64
CA GLY A 23 2.55 -10.73 11.17
C GLY A 23 1.78 -9.45 11.52
N PRO A 24 0.43 -9.53 11.61
CA PRO A 24 -0.41 -8.39 12.01
C PRO A 24 -0.03 -7.83 13.40
N GLY A 25 -0.13 -6.51 13.56
CA GLY A 25 0.10 -5.82 14.84
C GLY A 25 1.16 -4.73 14.80
N GLU A 26 1.93 -4.66 13.71
CA GLU A 26 2.89 -3.60 13.42
C GLU A 26 2.53 -2.85 12.13
N ASN A 27 3.32 -1.84 11.77
CA ASN A 27 3.03 -0.98 10.61
C ASN A 27 3.08 -1.73 9.27
N ALA A 28 3.92 -2.76 9.17
CA ALA A 28 4.07 -3.57 7.96
C ALA A 28 4.29 -5.05 8.30
N GLY A 29 4.01 -5.92 7.35
CA GLY A 29 4.37 -7.33 7.41
C GLY A 29 5.85 -7.55 7.06
N VAL A 30 6.49 -8.53 7.71
CA VAL A 30 7.90 -8.86 7.49
C VAL A 30 8.07 -10.36 7.32
N ILE A 31 8.76 -10.74 6.25
CA ILE A 31 9.10 -12.14 5.98
C ILE A 31 10.61 -12.30 5.78
N ASP A 32 11.12 -13.42 6.25
CA ASP A 32 12.50 -13.85 5.97
C ASP A 32 12.60 -14.31 4.50
N ILE A 33 13.56 -13.78 3.79
CA ILE A 33 13.86 -14.15 2.40
C ILE A 33 15.21 -14.89 2.28
N GLY A 34 15.80 -15.27 3.40
CA GLY A 34 17.09 -15.95 3.46
C GLY A 34 18.29 -15.02 3.42
N GLY A 35 19.47 -15.57 3.70
CA GLY A 35 20.72 -14.80 3.65
C GLY A 35 20.84 -13.69 4.70
N GLY A 36 20.05 -13.73 5.78
CA GLY A 36 20.00 -12.67 6.79
C GLY A 36 19.22 -11.43 6.34
N MET A 37 18.43 -11.55 5.28
CA MET A 37 17.62 -10.47 4.71
C MET A 37 16.12 -10.69 4.97
N ALA A 38 15.40 -9.60 5.13
CA ALA A 38 13.96 -9.59 5.27
C ALA A 38 13.30 -8.68 4.23
N ALA A 39 12.13 -9.11 3.75
CA ALA A 39 11.24 -8.30 2.95
C ALA A 39 10.14 -7.72 3.83
N VAL A 40 9.99 -6.40 3.79
CA VAL A 40 8.99 -5.63 4.51
C VAL A 40 8.00 -5.08 3.51
N PHE A 41 6.72 -5.34 3.70
CA PHE A 41 5.72 -4.93 2.73
C PHE A 41 4.40 -4.52 3.39
N LYS A 42 3.71 -3.63 2.69
CA LYS A 42 2.35 -3.21 3.06
C LYS A 42 1.51 -2.94 1.83
N MET A 43 0.24 -3.24 1.94
CA MET A 43 -0.78 -2.85 0.99
C MET A 43 -1.90 -2.11 1.73
N GLU A 44 -2.34 -1.01 1.16
CA GLU A 44 -3.42 -0.21 1.73
C GLU A 44 -4.31 0.36 0.63
N SER A 45 -5.62 0.43 0.92
CA SER A 45 -6.62 1.04 0.05
C SER A 45 -6.83 2.50 0.41
N HIS A 46 -6.73 3.38 -0.59
CA HIS A 46 -6.96 4.82 -0.45
C HIS A 46 -8.06 5.29 -1.40
N ASN A 47 -9.20 4.59 -1.38
CA ASN A 47 -10.27 4.69 -2.37
C ASN A 47 -11.05 5.99 -2.25
N HIS A 48 -11.66 6.22 -1.09
CA HIS A 48 -12.55 7.35 -0.88
C HIS A 48 -11.86 8.72 -1.00
N PRO A 49 -10.68 8.93 -0.39
CA PRO A 49 -9.93 10.17 -0.60
C PRO A 49 -9.58 10.41 -2.07
N SER A 50 -9.21 9.37 -2.80
CA SER A 50 -8.87 9.46 -4.23
C SER A 50 -10.10 9.70 -5.12
N PHE A 51 -11.29 9.32 -4.69
CA PHE A 51 -12.53 9.62 -5.39
C PHE A 51 -12.93 11.11 -5.27
N ILE A 52 -12.57 11.75 -4.17
CA ILE A 52 -12.86 13.16 -3.90
C ILE A 52 -11.76 14.05 -4.50
N GLU A 53 -10.51 13.79 -4.13
CA GLU A 53 -9.31 14.51 -4.58
C GLU A 53 -8.28 13.52 -5.11
N PRO A 54 -8.38 13.14 -6.39
CA PRO A 54 -7.65 11.99 -6.91
C PRO A 54 -6.13 12.13 -6.83
N PHE A 55 -5.59 13.32 -7.07
CA PHE A 55 -4.15 13.56 -6.96
C PHE A 55 -3.68 13.46 -5.51
N GLN A 56 -4.30 14.22 -4.61
CA GLN A 56 -3.90 14.27 -3.21
C GLN A 56 -4.19 12.93 -2.48
N GLY A 57 -5.36 12.32 -2.76
CA GLY A 57 -5.75 11.06 -2.17
C GLY A 57 -4.82 9.93 -2.56
N ALA A 58 -4.47 9.79 -3.82
CA ALA A 58 -3.56 8.76 -4.30
C ALA A 58 -2.11 9.01 -3.85
N ALA A 59 -1.65 10.26 -3.86
CA ALA A 59 -0.33 10.62 -3.33
C ALA A 59 -0.21 10.27 -1.84
N THR A 60 -1.23 10.59 -1.03
CA THR A 60 -1.27 10.23 0.39
C THR A 60 -1.29 8.71 0.60
N GLY A 61 -2.01 7.96 -0.25
CA GLY A 61 -2.04 6.50 -0.22
C GLY A 61 -0.65 5.90 -0.39
N VAL A 62 0.09 6.33 -1.41
CA VAL A 62 1.49 5.89 -1.62
C VAL A 62 2.38 6.35 -0.46
N GLY A 63 2.27 7.61 -0.06
CA GLY A 63 3.10 8.17 1.01
C GLY A 63 2.92 7.45 2.34
N GLY A 64 1.69 7.07 2.69
CA GLY A 64 1.37 6.34 3.91
C GLY A 64 2.10 5.01 4.00
N ILE A 65 1.99 4.18 2.95
CA ILE A 65 2.63 2.85 2.94
C ILE A 65 4.16 2.90 2.86
N LEU A 66 4.72 3.91 2.18
CA LEU A 66 6.18 4.10 2.16
C LEU A 66 6.70 4.41 3.57
N ARG A 67 5.99 5.28 4.29
CA ARG A 67 6.35 5.65 5.66
C ARG A 67 6.26 4.48 6.62
N ASP A 68 5.25 3.64 6.48
CA ASP A 68 5.10 2.44 7.31
C ASP A 68 6.28 1.47 7.14
N ILE A 69 6.79 1.32 5.93
CA ILE A 69 7.97 0.49 5.67
C ILE A 69 9.23 1.13 6.24
N PHE A 70 9.40 2.44 6.10
CA PHE A 70 10.53 3.16 6.71
C PHE A 70 10.52 3.05 8.24
N THR A 71 9.36 3.10 8.87
CA THR A 71 9.25 2.95 10.34
C THR A 71 9.65 1.57 10.84
N MET A 72 9.62 0.56 9.98
CA MET A 72 10.12 -0.79 10.28
C MET A 72 11.64 -0.94 10.05
N GLY A 73 12.34 0.13 9.70
CA GLY A 73 13.79 0.11 9.43
C GLY A 73 14.17 -0.36 8.03
N ALA A 74 13.19 -0.59 7.16
CA ALA A 74 13.46 -1.07 5.81
C ALA A 74 13.57 0.07 4.80
N ARG A 75 14.47 -0.08 3.82
CA ARG A 75 14.53 0.78 2.66
C ARG A 75 13.50 0.31 1.63
N VAL A 76 12.66 1.24 1.18
CA VAL A 76 11.69 0.93 0.13
C VAL A 76 12.39 0.84 -1.23
N GLU A 77 12.18 -0.25 -1.93
CA GLU A 77 12.81 -0.55 -3.22
C GLU A 77 11.81 -0.48 -4.38
N ALA A 78 10.50 -0.71 -4.11
CA ALA A 78 9.51 -0.80 -5.17
C ALA A 78 8.10 -0.48 -4.70
N ASN A 79 7.32 0.10 -5.63
CA ASN A 79 5.88 0.26 -5.53
C ASN A 79 5.16 -0.57 -6.58
N MET A 80 3.95 -0.99 -6.26
CA MET A 80 2.96 -1.53 -7.19
C MET A 80 1.58 -0.98 -6.83
N ASN A 81 0.65 -1.01 -7.80
CA ASN A 81 -0.70 -0.53 -7.55
C ASN A 81 -1.73 -1.47 -8.17
N SER A 82 -2.87 -1.61 -7.52
CA SER A 82 -4.05 -2.28 -8.07
C SER A 82 -5.18 -1.26 -8.14
N LEU A 83 -5.51 -0.82 -9.36
CA LEU A 83 -6.41 0.28 -9.61
C LEU A 83 -7.70 -0.20 -10.29
N ARG A 84 -8.83 0.34 -9.85
CA ARG A 84 -10.15 0.05 -10.44
C ARG A 84 -10.86 1.37 -10.72
N PHE A 85 -11.30 1.55 -11.95
CA PHE A 85 -12.05 2.71 -12.39
C PHE A 85 -13.31 2.28 -13.11
N GLY A 86 -14.28 3.17 -13.15
CA GLY A 86 -15.47 3.02 -13.98
C GLY A 86 -15.18 3.16 -15.47
N GLU A 87 -16.23 3.27 -16.25
CA GLU A 87 -16.12 3.36 -17.69
C GLU A 87 -15.47 4.68 -18.13
N VAL A 88 -14.35 4.58 -18.84
CA VAL A 88 -13.59 5.75 -19.34
C VAL A 88 -13.86 6.06 -20.81
N ARG A 89 -14.55 5.14 -21.52
CA ARG A 89 -14.86 5.30 -22.94
C ARG A 89 -16.13 6.14 -23.15
N GLY A 90 -16.22 6.80 -24.30
CA GLY A 90 -17.39 7.60 -24.65
C GLY A 90 -17.33 9.06 -24.16
N ARG A 91 -18.47 9.76 -24.33
CA ARG A 91 -18.60 11.22 -24.05
C ARG A 91 -19.55 11.54 -22.90
N SER A 92 -20.04 10.53 -22.17
CA SER A 92 -20.92 10.72 -21.03
C SER A 92 -20.21 11.55 -19.93
N GLU A 93 -20.98 12.17 -19.08
CA GLU A 93 -20.45 12.90 -17.92
C GLU A 93 -19.66 11.96 -17.01
N ASN A 94 -20.19 10.76 -16.78
CA ASN A 94 -19.51 9.75 -15.98
C ASN A 94 -18.16 9.35 -16.60
N ALA A 95 -18.08 9.11 -17.91
CA ALA A 95 -16.82 8.78 -18.56
C ALA A 95 -15.79 9.92 -18.47
N ARG A 96 -16.25 11.18 -18.51
CA ARG A 96 -15.36 12.35 -18.27
C ARG A 96 -14.86 12.38 -16.85
N LYS A 97 -15.74 12.13 -15.86
CA LYS A 97 -15.37 12.04 -14.44
C LYS A 97 -14.36 10.92 -14.21
N GLN A 98 -14.59 9.74 -14.75
CA GLN A 98 -13.68 8.60 -14.58
C GLN A 98 -12.30 8.86 -15.19
N ARG A 99 -12.20 9.53 -16.34
CA ARG A 99 -10.92 9.98 -16.91
C ARG A 99 -10.19 11.01 -16.02
N TYR A 100 -10.93 11.92 -15.42
CA TYR A 100 -10.37 12.88 -14.46
C TYR A 100 -9.79 12.16 -13.24
N LEU A 101 -10.55 11.23 -12.66
CA LEU A 101 -10.13 10.44 -11.50
C LEU A 101 -8.88 9.59 -11.82
N LEU A 102 -8.88 8.90 -12.96
CA LEU A 102 -7.73 8.12 -13.44
C LEU A 102 -6.47 8.99 -13.59
N LYS A 103 -6.60 10.10 -14.32
CA LYS A 103 -5.47 11.03 -14.53
C LYS A 103 -4.92 11.57 -13.22
N GLY A 104 -5.78 11.99 -12.31
CA GLY A 104 -5.38 12.53 -11.02
C GLY A 104 -4.72 11.47 -10.13
N ALA A 105 -5.32 10.28 -10.03
CA ALA A 105 -4.76 9.19 -9.21
C ALA A 105 -3.37 8.77 -9.72
N VAL A 106 -3.22 8.53 -11.02
CA VAL A 106 -1.92 8.17 -11.62
C VAL A 106 -0.88 9.28 -11.41
N ALA A 107 -1.28 10.55 -11.58
CA ALA A 107 -0.38 11.68 -11.34
C ALA A 107 0.06 11.78 -9.87
N GLY A 108 -0.85 11.54 -8.92
CA GLY A 108 -0.54 11.54 -7.48
C GLY A 108 0.42 10.41 -7.10
N ILE A 109 0.18 9.19 -7.58
CA ILE A 109 1.08 8.04 -7.38
C ILE A 109 2.48 8.37 -7.93
N ALA A 110 2.56 8.84 -9.17
CA ALA A 110 3.82 9.17 -9.82
C ALA A 110 4.57 10.30 -9.10
N HIS A 111 3.85 11.34 -8.66
CA HIS A 111 4.44 12.47 -7.96
C HIS A 111 5.15 12.01 -6.68
N TYR A 112 4.45 11.27 -5.83
CA TYR A 112 5.04 10.84 -4.55
C TYR A 112 6.20 9.86 -4.75
N GLY A 113 6.03 8.88 -5.64
CA GLY A 113 7.10 7.94 -6.00
C GLY A 113 8.36 8.64 -6.53
N ASN A 114 8.19 9.63 -7.42
CA ASN A 114 9.29 10.42 -7.95
C ASN A 114 10.00 11.27 -6.88
N CYS A 115 9.25 11.89 -5.97
CA CYS A 115 9.85 12.67 -4.87
C CYS A 115 10.71 11.80 -3.95
N MET A 116 10.34 10.54 -3.77
CA MET A 116 11.07 9.58 -2.93
C MET A 116 12.13 8.79 -3.70
N GLY A 117 12.14 8.89 -5.03
CA GLY A 117 13.03 8.12 -5.89
C GLY A 117 12.70 6.62 -5.94
N ILE A 118 11.45 6.24 -5.70
CA ILE A 118 11.01 4.84 -5.63
C ILE A 118 10.22 4.51 -6.90
N PRO A 119 10.66 3.51 -7.69
CA PRO A 119 10.00 3.15 -8.92
C PRO A 119 8.68 2.40 -8.68
N THR A 120 7.70 2.66 -9.52
CA THR A 120 6.53 1.78 -9.68
C THR A 120 6.89 0.73 -10.72
N ILE A 121 7.08 -0.51 -10.28
CA ILE A 121 7.60 -1.61 -11.11
C ILE A 121 6.52 -2.47 -11.73
N GLY A 122 5.26 -2.29 -11.32
CA GLY A 122 4.16 -3.11 -11.83
C GLY A 122 2.82 -2.73 -11.23
N GLY A 123 1.85 -3.60 -11.46
CA GLY A 123 0.50 -3.43 -10.98
C GLY A 123 -0.53 -3.77 -12.04
N GLU A 124 -1.77 -3.42 -11.78
CA GLU A 124 -2.88 -3.65 -12.69
C GLU A 124 -3.87 -2.49 -12.66
N THR A 125 -4.53 -2.28 -13.79
CA THR A 125 -5.63 -1.31 -13.88
C THR A 125 -6.77 -1.95 -14.65
N THR A 126 -7.96 -2.00 -14.06
CA THR A 126 -9.16 -2.50 -14.70
C THR A 126 -10.27 -1.46 -14.73
N PHE A 127 -11.15 -1.60 -15.71
CA PHE A 127 -12.27 -0.70 -15.95
C PHE A 127 -13.56 -1.52 -15.99
N ASP A 128 -14.48 -1.20 -15.08
CA ASP A 128 -15.79 -1.85 -15.03
C ASP A 128 -16.85 -0.85 -14.56
N PRO A 129 -18.06 -0.84 -15.14
CA PRO A 129 -19.14 0.06 -14.73
C PRO A 129 -19.49 0.02 -13.24
N SER A 130 -19.24 -1.09 -12.55
CA SER A 130 -19.46 -1.20 -11.10
C SER A 130 -18.64 -0.21 -10.27
N PHE A 131 -17.51 0.29 -10.81
CA PHE A 131 -16.66 1.28 -10.15
C PHE A 131 -17.04 2.75 -10.49
N ASN A 132 -18.12 2.97 -11.24
CA ASN A 132 -18.56 4.33 -11.58
C ASN A 132 -18.88 5.20 -10.35
N GLY A 133 -19.43 4.59 -9.30
CA GLY A 133 -19.78 5.27 -8.04
C GLY A 133 -18.64 5.41 -7.05
N ASN A 134 -17.60 4.60 -7.16
CA ASN A 134 -16.40 4.64 -6.33
C ASN A 134 -15.25 3.90 -7.00
N ILE A 135 -14.10 4.53 -7.08
CA ILE A 135 -12.87 3.93 -7.61
C ILE A 135 -12.13 3.16 -6.52
N LEU A 136 -11.28 2.22 -6.91
CA LEU A 136 -10.34 1.59 -5.98
C LEU A 136 -8.91 2.01 -6.33
N VAL A 137 -8.22 2.52 -5.32
CA VAL A 137 -6.80 2.87 -5.39
C VAL A 137 -6.10 2.09 -4.28
N ASN A 138 -5.52 0.95 -4.65
CA ASN A 138 -4.78 0.12 -3.72
C ASN A 138 -3.29 0.29 -4.03
N ALA A 139 -2.54 0.78 -3.06
CA ALA A 139 -1.11 0.96 -3.16
C ALA A 139 -0.39 -0.15 -2.40
N PHE A 140 0.69 -0.66 -2.98
CA PHE A 140 1.58 -1.65 -2.38
C PHE A 140 3.00 -1.13 -2.42
N ALA A 141 3.74 -1.31 -1.33
CA ALA A 141 5.16 -1.03 -1.27
C ALA A 141 5.93 -2.20 -0.70
N LEU A 142 7.14 -2.39 -1.20
CA LEU A 142 8.09 -3.40 -0.78
C LEU A 142 9.41 -2.74 -0.42
N GLY A 143 9.92 -3.07 0.75
CA GLY A 143 11.24 -2.68 1.21
C GLY A 143 12.08 -3.88 1.62
N LEU A 144 13.37 -3.65 1.77
CA LEU A 144 14.35 -4.64 2.22
C LEU A 144 15.11 -4.10 3.42
N CYS A 145 15.44 -5.00 4.35
CA CYS A 145 16.34 -4.73 5.47
C CYS A 145 17.06 -6.01 5.88
N LYS A 146 18.03 -5.90 6.80
CA LYS A 146 18.54 -7.09 7.47
C LYS A 146 17.54 -7.58 8.51
N SER A 147 17.49 -8.89 8.70
CA SER A 147 16.52 -9.51 9.62
C SER A 147 16.73 -9.11 11.09
N ASP A 148 17.94 -8.67 11.45
CA ASP A 148 18.32 -8.20 12.78
C ASP A 148 18.23 -6.66 12.96
N GLU A 149 17.88 -5.92 11.90
CA GLU A 149 17.75 -4.46 11.91
C GLU A 149 16.29 -3.97 11.83
N ILE A 150 15.32 -4.82 12.17
CA ILE A 150 13.91 -4.47 12.13
C ILE A 150 13.55 -3.62 13.36
N PHE A 151 12.86 -2.49 13.13
CA PHE A 151 12.33 -1.66 14.20
C PHE A 151 10.87 -2.00 14.49
N TYR A 152 10.54 -2.02 15.77
CA TYR A 152 9.18 -2.23 16.27
C TYR A 152 8.68 -0.98 16.98
N GLY A 153 7.38 -0.72 16.89
CA GLY A 153 6.73 0.45 17.50
C GLY A 153 6.59 0.33 19.02
N ARG A 154 7.72 0.20 19.74
CA ARG A 154 7.75 0.07 21.20
C ARG A 154 8.40 1.26 21.86
N ALA A 155 7.76 1.81 22.88
CA ALA A 155 8.36 2.79 23.76
C ALA A 155 9.21 2.05 24.80
N GLU A 156 10.51 2.00 24.61
CA GLU A 156 11.45 1.30 25.52
C GLU A 156 12.49 2.28 26.08
N GLY A 157 12.97 2.00 27.30
CA GLY A 157 13.99 2.80 27.98
C GLY A 157 13.42 3.94 28.82
N ILE A 158 13.42 3.73 30.13
CA ILE A 158 13.01 4.77 31.09
C ILE A 158 13.94 5.97 30.95
N GLY A 159 13.37 7.16 30.71
CA GLY A 159 14.12 8.41 30.53
C GLY A 159 14.56 8.71 29.08
N ASN A 160 14.28 7.83 28.13
CA ASN A 160 14.52 8.13 26.72
C ASN A 160 13.58 9.25 26.22
N PRO A 161 14.10 10.22 25.45
CA PRO A 161 13.26 11.27 24.90
C PRO A 161 12.33 10.71 23.82
N VAL A 162 11.11 11.22 23.80
CA VAL A 162 10.19 11.05 22.66
C VAL A 162 10.43 12.23 21.73
N ILE A 163 10.87 11.92 20.50
CA ILE A 163 11.08 12.94 19.46
C ILE A 163 9.89 12.88 18.52
N TYR A 164 9.25 14.01 18.37
CA TYR A 164 8.04 14.17 17.57
C TYR A 164 8.33 15.07 16.35
#